data_b3ceb1392dce152363192d1ec82bcc9f
#
_entry.id   b3ceb1392dce152363192d1ec82bcc9f
#
_cell.length_a   1.000
_cell.length_b   1.000
_cell.length_c   1.000
_cell.angle_alpha   90.00
_cell.angle_beta   90.00
_cell.angle_gamma   90.00
#
_symmetry.space_group_name_H-M   'P 1'
#
loop_
_entity.id
_entity.type
_entity.pdbx_description
1 polymer ?
#
loop_
_entity_poly.entity_id
_entity_poly.type
_entity_poly.pdbx_seq_one_letter_code
_entity_poly.pdbx_strand_id
1 'polypeptide(L)'
;LIATLKNLRDLGNTVIVVEHDEDTMRSADYIVDVGPGAGVHGGEIVAAGSVKDICKAKRSITGDYLSGRKRIAVPQTRRTGNGNYLTVRGARENNLRNIDVKFPLGEFICVTGISGSGKSSLINEILYKTLACELNGARSRAGKCDGVEGLEFVDKVIGIDQQPIGRTPRSNPATYTGVFND
;
A
#
# COMPACT_ATOMS: atom_id res chain seq x y z
N LEU A 1 5.47 17.89 4.89
CA LEU A 1 5.43 17.96 3.42
C LEU A 1 4.69 19.21 2.94
N ILE A 2 3.37 19.38 3.20
CA ILE A 2 2.56 20.51 2.69
C ILE A 2 3.16 21.87 3.07
N ALA A 3 3.56 22.07 4.32
CA ALA A 3 4.19 23.31 4.76
C ALA A 3 5.49 23.60 3.99
N THR A 4 6.30 22.58 3.72
CA THR A 4 7.55 22.72 2.95
C THR A 4 7.26 23.13 1.50
N LEU A 5 6.26 22.50 0.87
CA LEU A 5 5.84 22.83 -0.50
C LEU A 5 5.33 24.28 -0.61
N LYS A 6 4.52 24.71 0.37
CA LYS A 6 4.05 26.10 0.45
C LYS A 6 5.20 27.10 0.64
N ASN A 7 6.15 26.80 1.51
CA ASN A 7 7.33 27.64 1.71
C ASN A 7 8.15 27.79 0.42
N LEU A 8 8.35 26.69 -0.32
CA LEU A 8 9.05 26.74 -1.61
C LEU A 8 8.31 27.63 -2.62
N ARG A 9 7.00 27.53 -2.69
CA ARG A 9 6.17 28.40 -3.54
C ARG A 9 6.31 29.87 -3.11
N ASP A 10 6.21 30.14 -1.82
CA ASP A 10 6.24 31.51 -1.26
C ASP A 10 7.59 32.21 -1.45
N LEU A 11 8.65 31.43 -1.72
CA LEU A 11 9.97 31.92 -2.18
C LEU A 11 10.00 32.32 -3.66
N GLY A 12 8.86 32.27 -4.37
CA GLY A 12 8.74 32.65 -5.77
C GLY A 12 8.94 31.50 -6.75
N ASN A 13 8.96 30.26 -6.30
CA ASN A 13 9.09 29.11 -7.17
C ASN A 13 7.73 28.60 -7.66
N THR A 14 7.72 27.98 -8.83
CA THR A 14 6.62 27.12 -9.27
C THR A 14 6.87 25.71 -8.76
N VAL A 15 5.92 25.17 -8.01
CA VAL A 15 6.01 23.82 -7.44
C VAL A 15 4.96 22.93 -8.11
N ILE A 16 5.41 21.87 -8.77
CA ILE A 16 4.52 20.88 -9.40
C ILE A 16 4.71 19.56 -8.67
N VAL A 17 3.62 18.99 -8.18
CA VAL A 17 3.61 17.68 -7.53
C VAL A 17 2.59 16.76 -8.19
N VAL A 18 2.90 15.48 -8.27
CA VAL A 18 1.97 14.43 -8.68
C VAL A 18 1.53 13.74 -7.40
N GLU A 19 0.30 13.99 -7.01
CA GLU A 19 -0.23 13.52 -5.73
C GLU A 19 -1.69 13.07 -5.84
N HIS A 20 -2.08 12.22 -4.92
CA HIS A 20 -3.43 11.69 -4.76
C HIS A 20 -3.95 11.83 -3.32
N ASP A 21 -3.17 12.48 -2.46
CA ASP A 21 -3.54 12.80 -1.09
C ASP A 21 -4.50 14.00 -1.04
N GLU A 22 -5.63 13.84 -0.33
CA GLU A 22 -6.68 14.84 -0.26
C GLU A 22 -6.21 16.18 0.34
N ASP A 23 -5.42 16.14 1.41
CA ASP A 23 -4.93 17.33 2.09
C ASP A 23 -3.97 18.14 1.21
N THR A 24 -3.11 17.43 0.47
CA THR A 24 -2.20 18.04 -0.50
C THR A 24 -2.98 18.69 -1.65
N MET A 25 -3.95 17.97 -2.23
CA MET A 25 -4.81 18.52 -3.28
C MET A 25 -5.59 19.74 -2.82
N ARG A 26 -6.18 19.72 -1.61
CA ARG A 26 -6.91 20.87 -1.04
C ARG A 26 -6.01 22.08 -0.74
N SER A 27 -4.72 21.83 -0.60
CA SER A 27 -3.71 22.85 -0.31
C SER A 27 -3.09 23.48 -1.56
N ALA A 28 -3.36 22.93 -2.73
CA ALA A 28 -2.86 23.39 -4.01
C ALA A 28 -3.62 24.65 -4.47
N ASP A 29 -2.91 25.55 -5.15
CA ASP A 29 -3.51 26.74 -5.77
C ASP A 29 -4.23 26.38 -7.07
N TYR A 30 -3.72 25.36 -7.78
CA TYR A 30 -4.25 24.89 -9.06
C TYR A 30 -4.09 23.38 -9.18
N ILE A 31 -5.10 22.70 -9.70
CA ILE A 31 -5.12 21.25 -9.89
C ILE A 31 -5.36 20.95 -11.38
N VAL A 32 -4.63 20.00 -11.90
CA VAL A 32 -4.89 19.39 -13.21
C VAL A 32 -5.26 17.92 -12.95
N ASP A 33 -6.51 17.57 -13.24
CA ASP A 33 -7.03 16.22 -13.04
C ASP A 33 -6.98 15.45 -14.35
N VAL A 34 -6.20 14.37 -14.36
CA VAL A 34 -5.97 13.51 -15.52
C VAL A 34 -6.76 12.22 -15.36
N GLY A 35 -7.57 11.87 -16.35
CA GLY A 35 -8.45 10.70 -16.32
C GLY A 35 -9.02 10.38 -17.69
N PRO A 36 -10.26 9.86 -17.75
CA PRO A 36 -11.14 9.47 -16.62
C PRO A 36 -10.73 8.17 -15.93
N GLY A 37 -9.96 7.30 -16.58
CA GLY A 37 -9.51 6.02 -16.08
C GLY A 37 -7.99 5.87 -16.13
N ALA A 38 -7.51 4.63 -16.12
CA ALA A 38 -6.10 4.30 -16.23
C ALA A 38 -5.78 3.60 -17.56
N GLY A 39 -4.52 3.61 -17.98
CA GLY A 39 -4.04 2.99 -19.22
C GLY A 39 -4.76 3.55 -20.44
N VAL A 40 -5.28 2.67 -21.29
CA VAL A 40 -5.99 3.05 -22.54
C VAL A 40 -7.28 3.87 -22.32
N HIS A 41 -7.80 3.89 -21.12
CA HIS A 41 -8.98 4.64 -20.72
C HIS A 41 -8.66 5.97 -20.00
N GLY A 42 -7.40 6.35 -19.97
CA GLY A 42 -6.89 7.57 -19.35
C GLY A 42 -6.32 8.55 -20.34
N GLY A 43 -5.51 9.49 -19.86
CA GLY A 43 -4.74 10.42 -20.69
C GLY A 43 -5.49 11.68 -21.15
N GLU A 44 -6.72 11.90 -20.64
CA GLU A 44 -7.47 13.13 -20.88
C GLU A 44 -7.39 14.08 -19.68
N ILE A 45 -7.38 15.38 -19.92
CA ILE A 45 -7.62 16.35 -18.85
C ILE A 45 -9.14 16.43 -18.63
N VAL A 46 -9.63 15.88 -17.54
CA VAL A 46 -11.05 15.84 -17.21
C VAL A 46 -11.53 17.08 -16.45
N ALA A 47 -10.61 17.74 -15.75
CA ALA A 47 -10.84 19.01 -15.08
C ALA A 47 -9.51 19.73 -14.81
N ALA A 48 -9.55 21.08 -14.77
CA ALA A 48 -8.41 21.90 -14.35
C ALA A 48 -8.93 23.18 -13.68
N GLY A 49 -8.21 23.66 -12.67
CA GLY A 49 -8.57 24.88 -11.95
C GLY A 49 -8.36 24.76 -10.44
N SER A 50 -9.08 25.59 -9.68
CA SER A 50 -9.11 25.53 -8.23
C SER A 50 -9.78 24.23 -7.71
N VAL A 51 -9.62 23.92 -6.43
CA VAL A 51 -10.36 22.83 -5.76
C VAL A 51 -11.87 22.94 -6.02
N LYS A 52 -12.43 24.16 -5.99
CA LYS A 52 -13.85 24.39 -6.25
C LYS A 52 -14.25 23.99 -7.67
N ASP A 53 -13.40 24.24 -8.66
CA ASP A 53 -13.66 23.91 -10.06
C ASP A 53 -13.60 22.40 -10.26
N ILE A 54 -12.61 21.72 -9.66
CA ILE A 54 -12.52 20.26 -9.65
C ILE A 54 -13.77 19.63 -9.01
N CYS A 55 -14.20 20.14 -7.86
CA CYS A 55 -15.41 19.66 -7.18
C CYS A 55 -16.69 19.79 -8.02
N LYS A 56 -16.79 20.77 -8.90
CA LYS A 56 -17.94 20.98 -9.80
C LYS A 56 -17.90 20.11 -11.05
N ALA A 57 -16.72 19.62 -11.42
CA ALA A 57 -16.55 18.87 -12.67
C ALA A 57 -17.24 17.49 -12.59
N LYS A 58 -18.23 17.26 -13.46
CA LYS A 58 -19.03 16.02 -13.46
C LYS A 58 -18.25 14.78 -13.93
N ARG A 59 -17.19 14.98 -14.72
CA ARG A 59 -16.35 13.88 -15.24
C ARG A 59 -15.19 13.55 -14.32
N SER A 60 -14.93 14.34 -13.28
CA SER A 60 -13.82 14.18 -12.37
C SER A 60 -14.18 13.24 -11.22
N ILE A 61 -13.56 12.07 -11.20
CA ILE A 61 -13.63 11.14 -10.06
C ILE A 61 -12.98 11.78 -8.83
N THR A 62 -11.85 12.46 -9.00
CA THR A 62 -11.20 13.26 -7.96
C THR A 62 -12.18 14.28 -7.37
N GLY A 63 -12.89 15.02 -8.23
CA GLY A 63 -13.93 15.96 -7.81
C GLY A 63 -15.09 15.33 -7.07
N ASP A 64 -15.49 14.11 -7.42
CA ASP A 64 -16.51 13.36 -6.70
C ASP A 64 -16.10 13.08 -5.26
N TYR A 65 -14.84 12.65 -5.03
CA TYR A 65 -14.34 12.40 -3.68
C TYR A 65 -14.08 13.70 -2.91
N LEU A 66 -13.43 14.68 -3.50
CA LEU A 66 -13.16 15.98 -2.86
C LEU A 66 -14.46 16.73 -2.45
N SER A 67 -15.53 16.59 -3.24
CA SER A 67 -16.82 17.20 -2.91
C SER A 67 -17.67 16.38 -1.95
N GLY A 68 -17.28 15.14 -1.64
CA GLY A 68 -18.07 14.21 -0.84
C GLY A 68 -19.24 13.55 -1.59
N ARG A 69 -19.39 13.77 -2.90
CA ARG A 69 -20.39 13.03 -3.71
C ARG A 69 -20.14 11.54 -3.71
N LYS A 70 -18.86 11.15 -3.72
CA LYS A 70 -18.42 9.76 -3.47
C LYS A 70 -17.59 9.69 -2.20
N ARG A 71 -17.73 8.60 -1.50
CA ARG A 71 -16.92 8.30 -0.31
C ARG A 71 -16.77 6.80 -0.14
N ILE A 72 -15.65 6.39 0.43
CA ILE A 72 -15.47 5.02 0.92
C ILE A 72 -16.09 4.96 2.30
N ALA A 73 -17.19 4.23 2.42
CA ALA A 73 -17.89 4.11 3.70
C ALA A 73 -17.03 3.31 4.69
N VAL A 74 -16.84 3.86 5.88
CA VAL A 74 -16.25 3.10 7.00
C VAL A 74 -17.35 2.19 7.55
N PRO A 75 -17.14 0.86 7.59
CA PRO A 75 -18.16 -0.05 8.10
C PRO A 75 -18.40 0.20 9.60
N GLN A 76 -19.66 0.22 10.01
CA GLN A 76 -20.02 0.41 11.41
C GLN A 76 -19.62 -0.80 12.26
N THR A 77 -19.74 -2.01 11.70
CA THR A 77 -19.33 -3.25 12.35
C THR A 77 -18.08 -3.79 11.65
N ARG A 78 -17.04 -4.06 12.43
CA ARG A 78 -15.83 -4.70 11.93
C ARG A 78 -16.02 -6.22 11.92
N ARG A 79 -15.35 -6.87 10.96
CA ARG A 79 -15.26 -8.33 10.93
C ARG A 79 -14.54 -8.81 12.18
N THR A 80 -15.07 -9.84 12.81
CA THR A 80 -14.38 -10.60 13.85
C THR A 80 -13.60 -11.72 13.18
N GLY A 81 -12.36 -11.93 13.56
CA GLY A 81 -11.54 -13.03 13.05
C GLY A 81 -12.17 -14.41 13.32
N ASN A 82 -11.48 -15.44 12.88
CA ASN A 82 -11.93 -16.83 13.09
C ASN A 82 -11.50 -17.42 14.45
N GLY A 83 -10.94 -16.60 15.34
CA GLY A 83 -10.45 -17.02 16.67
C GLY A 83 -9.01 -17.53 16.66
N ASN A 84 -8.40 -17.77 15.51
CA ASN A 84 -7.02 -18.21 15.38
C ASN A 84 -6.08 -17.02 15.18
N TYR A 85 -4.82 -17.21 15.48
CA TYR A 85 -3.78 -16.17 15.42
C TYR A 85 -2.49 -16.72 14.84
N LEU A 86 -1.79 -15.90 14.07
CA LEU A 86 -0.35 -16.03 13.91
C LEU A 86 0.32 -15.18 14.99
N THR A 87 1.26 -15.74 15.72
CA THR A 87 1.97 -15.01 16.78
C THR A 87 3.47 -15.05 16.52
N VAL A 88 4.06 -13.88 16.30
CA VAL A 88 5.52 -13.74 16.28
C VAL A 88 5.98 -13.53 17.72
N ARG A 89 6.93 -14.35 18.19
CA ARG A 89 7.52 -14.28 19.52
C ARG A 89 8.93 -13.71 19.49
N GLY A 90 9.22 -12.81 20.39
CA GLY A 90 10.57 -12.32 20.62
C GLY A 90 11.20 -11.67 19.39
N ALA A 91 10.43 -10.93 18.60
CA ALA A 91 10.92 -10.26 17.39
C ALA A 91 11.99 -9.24 17.73
N ARG A 92 13.24 -9.44 17.22
CA ARG A 92 14.41 -8.61 17.53
C ARG A 92 15.32 -8.35 16.34
N GLU A 93 14.77 -8.44 15.11
CA GLU A 93 15.50 -8.08 13.90
C GLU A 93 15.59 -6.56 13.76
N ASN A 94 16.76 -6.07 13.38
CA ASN A 94 17.10 -4.65 13.25
C ASN A 94 16.78 -3.85 14.53
N ASN A 95 15.80 -2.94 14.46
CA ASN A 95 15.40 -2.06 15.57
C ASN A 95 14.25 -2.62 16.44
N LEU A 96 13.79 -3.83 16.18
CA LEU A 96 12.76 -4.47 17.00
C LEU A 96 13.30 -4.83 18.38
N ARG A 97 12.53 -4.52 19.42
CA ARG A 97 12.96 -4.59 20.83
C ARG A 97 12.40 -5.82 21.55
N ASN A 98 12.60 -7.00 20.96
CA ASN A 98 12.13 -8.28 21.53
C ASN A 98 10.62 -8.26 21.80
N ILE A 99 9.84 -7.94 20.77
CA ILE A 99 8.40 -7.79 20.89
C ILE A 99 7.65 -9.05 20.47
N ASP A 100 6.52 -9.30 21.13
CA ASP A 100 5.54 -10.30 20.73
C ASP A 100 4.41 -9.61 19.99
N VAL A 101 3.98 -10.16 18.84
CA VAL A 101 2.91 -9.60 18.04
C VAL A 101 1.95 -10.70 17.59
N LYS A 102 0.65 -10.49 17.86
CA LYS A 102 -0.42 -11.38 17.42
C LYS A 102 -1.14 -10.79 16.20
N PHE A 103 -1.32 -11.60 15.18
CA PHE A 103 -2.09 -11.27 13.98
C PHE A 103 -3.32 -12.15 13.94
N PRO A 104 -4.55 -11.59 14.17
CA PRO A 104 -5.78 -12.36 14.10
C PRO A 104 -6.04 -12.83 12.67
N LEU A 105 -6.40 -14.09 12.49
CA LEU A 105 -6.68 -14.65 11.17
C LEU A 105 -8.14 -14.42 10.75
N GLY A 106 -8.36 -14.37 9.43
CA GLY A 106 -9.67 -14.07 8.85
C GLY A 106 -10.01 -12.58 8.80
N GLU A 107 -9.03 -11.71 9.05
CA GLU A 107 -9.20 -10.26 9.05
C GLU A 107 -8.27 -9.56 8.04
N PHE A 108 -8.62 -8.33 7.70
CA PHE A 108 -7.73 -7.40 7.00
C PHE A 108 -6.94 -6.59 8.03
N ILE A 109 -5.63 -6.79 8.06
CA ILE A 109 -4.74 -6.22 9.08
C ILE A 109 -3.84 -5.17 8.45
N CYS A 110 -3.81 -3.99 9.04
CA CYS A 110 -2.86 -2.92 8.67
C CYS A 110 -1.75 -2.82 9.72
N VAL A 111 -0.49 -2.88 9.27
CA VAL A 111 0.68 -2.57 10.12
C VAL A 111 1.16 -1.18 9.79
N THR A 112 1.01 -0.25 10.73
CA THR A 112 1.25 1.18 10.53
C THR A 112 2.40 1.70 11.40
N GLY A 113 2.85 2.92 11.13
CA GLY A 113 3.91 3.60 11.85
C GLY A 113 4.79 4.44 10.92
N ILE A 114 5.60 5.32 11.48
CA ILE A 114 6.53 6.17 10.72
C ILE A 114 7.56 5.34 9.95
N SER A 115 8.20 5.94 8.93
CA SER A 115 9.29 5.29 8.20
C SER A 115 10.42 4.91 9.16
N GLY A 116 11.01 3.71 8.98
CA GLY A 116 12.07 3.22 9.86
C GLY A 116 11.61 2.65 11.22
N SER A 117 10.30 2.61 11.52
CA SER A 117 9.81 2.09 12.81
C SER A 117 9.94 0.57 13.02
N GLY A 118 10.33 -0.19 11.98
CA GLY A 118 10.50 -1.64 12.07
C GLY A 118 9.40 -2.48 11.43
N LYS A 119 8.42 -1.85 10.75
CA LYS A 119 7.32 -2.58 10.07
C LYS A 119 7.83 -3.64 9.10
N SER A 120 8.75 -3.27 8.22
CA SER A 120 9.34 -4.19 7.23
C SER A 120 10.19 -5.28 7.91
N SER A 121 10.87 -4.96 9.02
CA SER A 121 11.60 -5.95 9.80
C SER A 121 10.66 -7.00 10.39
N LEU A 122 9.52 -6.59 10.93
CA LEU A 122 8.53 -7.50 11.49
C LEU A 122 7.83 -8.32 10.40
N ILE A 123 7.34 -7.66 9.35
CA ILE A 123 6.49 -8.31 8.35
C ILE A 123 7.33 -9.04 7.30
N ASN A 124 8.28 -8.35 6.66
CA ASN A 124 9.00 -8.94 5.52
C ASN A 124 10.15 -9.83 5.99
N GLU A 125 10.95 -9.37 6.96
CA GLU A 125 12.15 -10.11 7.37
C GLU A 125 11.81 -11.28 8.32
N ILE A 126 10.84 -11.14 9.22
CA ILE A 126 10.49 -12.20 10.16
C ILE A 126 9.28 -12.98 9.65
N LEU A 127 8.08 -12.38 9.65
CA LEU A 127 6.83 -13.11 9.43
C LEU A 127 6.78 -13.74 8.04
N TYR A 128 6.94 -12.93 6.99
CA TYR A 128 6.85 -13.42 5.60
C TYR A 128 7.92 -14.48 5.31
N LYS A 129 9.18 -14.23 5.68
CA LYS A 129 10.26 -15.20 5.41
C LYS A 129 10.06 -16.51 6.18
N THR A 130 9.57 -16.46 7.43
CA THR A 130 9.23 -17.67 8.18
C THR A 130 8.12 -18.45 7.48
N LEU A 131 7.00 -17.78 7.13
CA LEU A 131 5.89 -18.42 6.43
C LEU A 131 6.32 -18.98 5.07
N ALA A 132 7.12 -18.24 4.31
CA ALA A 132 7.61 -18.70 3.00
C ALA A 132 8.53 -19.94 3.12
N CYS A 133 9.35 -20.02 4.16
CA CYS A 133 10.17 -21.20 4.42
C CYS A 133 9.31 -22.40 4.81
N GLU A 134 8.43 -22.23 5.79
CA GLU A 134 7.65 -23.33 6.37
C GLU A 134 6.53 -23.84 5.44
N LEU A 135 5.85 -22.94 4.76
CA LEU A 135 4.68 -23.29 3.94
C LEU A 135 5.00 -23.45 2.45
N ASN A 136 5.90 -22.63 1.91
CA ASN A 136 6.19 -22.62 0.47
C ASN A 136 7.56 -23.25 0.14
N GLY A 137 8.33 -23.75 1.13
CA GLY A 137 9.65 -24.37 0.91
C GLY A 137 10.73 -23.38 0.42
N ALA A 138 10.56 -22.06 0.68
CA ALA A 138 11.54 -21.08 0.25
C ALA A 138 12.87 -21.20 1.02
N ARG A 139 14.00 -20.99 0.34
CA ARG A 139 15.34 -21.06 0.92
C ARG A 139 15.81 -19.70 1.47
N SER A 140 14.91 -18.96 2.14
CA SER A 140 15.25 -17.66 2.73
C SER A 140 15.45 -17.81 4.24
N ARG A 141 16.44 -17.07 4.78
CA ARG A 141 16.63 -17.03 6.23
C ARG A 141 15.72 -15.97 6.84
N ALA A 142 14.89 -16.37 7.78
CA ALA A 142 14.07 -15.44 8.55
C ALA A 142 14.91 -14.58 9.50
N GLY A 143 14.41 -13.39 9.81
CA GLY A 143 15.01 -12.49 10.78
C GLY A 143 14.94 -13.04 12.21
N LYS A 144 15.64 -12.41 13.15
CA LYS A 144 15.79 -12.86 14.53
C LYS A 144 14.48 -12.75 15.29
N CYS A 145 13.97 -13.89 15.74
CA CYS A 145 12.82 -14.03 16.66
C CYS A 145 12.97 -15.34 17.43
N ASP A 146 12.11 -15.57 18.41
CA ASP A 146 12.07 -16.85 19.13
C ASP A 146 11.25 -17.89 18.36
N GLY A 147 10.30 -17.47 17.56
CA GLY A 147 9.49 -18.32 16.69
C GLY A 147 8.22 -17.66 16.21
N VAL A 148 7.49 -18.38 15.35
CA VAL A 148 6.15 -18.01 14.87
C VAL A 148 5.20 -19.17 15.17
N GLU A 149 4.16 -18.89 15.95
CA GLU A 149 3.11 -19.84 16.33
C GLU A 149 1.89 -19.67 15.41
N GLY A 150 1.08 -20.73 15.25
CA GLY A 150 -0.18 -20.72 14.50
C GLY A 150 0.01 -21.01 13.01
N LEU A 151 1.16 -21.58 12.62
CA LEU A 151 1.45 -21.97 11.23
C LEU A 151 0.46 -22.99 10.70
N GLU A 152 -0.07 -23.84 11.57
CA GLU A 152 -1.06 -24.88 11.28
C GLU A 152 -2.41 -24.34 10.77
N PHE A 153 -2.66 -23.03 10.95
CA PHE A 153 -3.88 -22.37 10.50
C PHE A 153 -3.72 -21.69 9.14
N VAL A 154 -2.57 -21.83 8.47
CA VAL A 154 -2.26 -21.14 7.22
C VAL A 154 -1.71 -22.12 6.19
N ASP A 155 -2.34 -22.20 5.02
CA ASP A 155 -1.95 -23.15 3.96
C ASP A 155 -0.77 -22.64 3.12
N LYS A 156 -0.73 -21.34 2.85
CA LYS A 156 0.31 -20.70 2.03
C LYS A 156 0.43 -19.21 2.33
N VAL A 157 1.57 -18.63 1.96
CA VAL A 157 1.78 -17.18 1.97
C VAL A 157 2.07 -16.66 0.56
N ILE A 158 1.52 -15.51 0.24
CA ILE A 158 1.77 -14.79 -1.01
C ILE A 158 2.30 -13.42 -0.68
N GLY A 159 3.51 -13.11 -1.13
CA GLY A 159 4.09 -11.77 -1.02
C GLY A 159 3.76 -10.96 -2.26
N ILE A 160 3.13 -9.82 -2.08
CA ILE A 160 2.85 -8.86 -3.15
C ILE A 160 3.68 -7.61 -2.86
N ASP A 161 4.55 -7.24 -3.80
CA ASP A 161 5.35 -6.03 -3.71
C ASP A 161 5.06 -5.10 -4.91
N GLN A 162 5.66 -3.91 -4.89
CA GLN A 162 5.50 -2.93 -5.96
C GLN A 162 6.59 -3.05 -7.05
N GLN A 163 7.32 -4.16 -7.08
CA GLN A 163 8.34 -4.35 -8.10
C GLN A 163 7.70 -4.64 -9.46
N PRO A 164 8.26 -4.09 -10.56
CA PRO A 164 7.76 -4.40 -11.89
C PRO A 164 7.77 -5.91 -12.15
N ILE A 165 6.71 -6.43 -12.75
CA ILE A 165 6.63 -7.82 -13.19
C ILE A 165 7.71 -8.02 -14.26
N GLY A 166 8.63 -8.96 -14.04
CA GLY A 166 9.67 -9.30 -15.00
C GLY A 166 10.90 -8.39 -14.93
N ARG A 167 11.86 -8.74 -14.11
CA ARG A 167 13.17 -8.06 -14.01
C ARG A 167 14.14 -8.37 -15.15
N THR A 168 13.79 -9.27 -16.08
CA THR A 168 14.70 -9.63 -17.18
C THR A 168 14.10 -9.22 -18.52
N PRO A 169 14.94 -8.82 -19.51
CA PRO A 169 14.49 -8.50 -20.87
C PRO A 169 13.71 -9.63 -21.57
N ARG A 170 13.75 -10.84 -21.01
CA ARG A 170 13.07 -12.03 -21.54
C ARG A 170 11.75 -12.36 -20.84
N SER A 171 11.40 -11.68 -19.76
CA SER A 171 10.14 -11.92 -19.05
C SER A 171 9.11 -10.87 -19.45
N ASN A 172 8.13 -11.31 -20.23
CA ASN A 172 6.92 -10.55 -20.49
C ASN A 172 5.74 -11.12 -19.66
N PRO A 173 4.62 -10.43 -19.54
CA PRO A 173 3.47 -10.90 -18.78
C PRO A 173 2.99 -12.31 -19.20
N ALA A 174 3.05 -12.65 -20.48
CA ALA A 174 2.62 -13.94 -20.99
C ALA A 174 3.59 -15.08 -20.57
N THR A 175 4.90 -14.81 -20.52
CA THR A 175 5.89 -15.78 -20.03
C THR A 175 5.74 -15.99 -18.53
N TYR A 176 5.44 -14.91 -17.78
CA TYR A 176 5.28 -14.97 -16.33
C TYR A 176 3.99 -15.70 -15.91
N THR A 177 2.91 -15.52 -16.66
CA THR A 177 1.61 -16.17 -16.40
C THR A 177 1.55 -17.60 -16.97
N GLY A 178 2.55 -18.04 -17.74
CA GLY A 178 2.59 -19.38 -18.32
C GLY A 178 1.60 -19.60 -19.47
N VAL A 179 1.04 -18.53 -20.07
CA VAL A 179 0.02 -18.62 -21.13
C VAL A 179 0.51 -19.39 -22.38
N PHE A 180 1.82 -19.52 -22.55
CA PHE A 180 2.41 -20.30 -23.67
C PHE A 180 2.78 -21.74 -23.30
N ASN A 181 2.39 -22.24 -22.12
CA ASN A 181 2.75 -23.60 -21.66
C ASN A 181 1.66 -24.64 -21.93
N ASP A 182 0.64 -24.33 -22.77
CA ASP A 182 -0.39 -25.25 -23.27
C ASP A 182 -0.07 -25.75 -24.68
#